data_b4d90e153225fec8a55d75022481dbff
#
_entry.id   b4d90e153225fec8a55d75022481dbff
#
_cell.length_a   1.000
_cell.length_b   1.000
_cell.length_c   1.000
_cell.angle_alpha   90.00
_cell.angle_beta   90.00
_cell.angle_gamma   90.00
#
_symmetry.space_group_name_H-M   'P 1'
#
loop_
_entity.id
_entity.type
_entity.pdbx_description
1 polymer ?
#
loop_
_entity_poly.entity_id
_entity_poly.type
_entity_poly.pdbx_seq_one_letter_code
_entity_poly.pdbx_strand_id
1 'polypeptide(L)'
;MIKRVIFDMDNTLMPWKTEYFSEIYTALKELNIGFTEEDFLKIKKAFSEYENNYYTFNTKLMIDFINKYTKKNYPEELIEKLMNKWSKCAPEKLPESTIKVLEYTKSKYEVVVLTDWYKEQQVKRLEKAKILKYFQEVYAAENTKRKPFKEAFMQAIGENKPEECIVIGVDFQRDIEGSLKAGLQAIYYNPNNTEQSKKISFYNLKNNEETKQIKYYTISELKEIMNIL
;
A
#
# COMPACT_ATOMS: atom_id res chain seq x y z
N MET A 1 -2.23 21.28 -13.55
CA MET A 1 -1.43 21.53 -12.30
C MET A 1 -1.85 20.50 -11.28
N ILE A 2 -0.92 19.90 -10.54
CA ILE A 2 -1.25 18.93 -9.46
C ILE A 2 -1.97 19.65 -8.34
N LYS A 3 -3.03 19.03 -7.83
CA LYS A 3 -3.82 19.49 -6.69
C LYS A 3 -3.77 18.46 -5.54
N ARG A 4 -3.70 17.17 -5.88
CA ARG A 4 -3.73 16.08 -4.91
C ARG A 4 -2.55 15.14 -5.06
N VAL A 5 -1.92 14.82 -3.92
CA VAL A 5 -0.83 13.85 -3.80
C VAL A 5 -1.37 12.63 -3.06
N ILE A 6 -1.22 11.47 -3.68
CA ILE A 6 -1.70 10.19 -3.19
C ILE A 6 -0.49 9.32 -2.86
N PHE A 7 -0.26 9.07 -1.59
CA PHE A 7 0.83 8.19 -1.16
C PHE A 7 0.37 6.76 -0.98
N ASP A 8 1.14 5.81 -1.51
CA ASP A 8 1.14 4.47 -0.96
C ASP A 8 1.77 4.47 0.43
N MET A 9 1.50 3.44 1.23
CA MET A 9 1.91 3.40 2.63
C MET A 9 3.09 2.47 2.88
N ASP A 10 2.90 1.17 2.63
CA ASP A 10 3.86 0.14 3.02
C ASP A 10 5.08 0.12 2.09
N ASN A 11 6.29 0.19 2.66
CA ASN A 11 7.57 0.35 1.97
C ASN A 11 7.72 1.66 1.19
N THR A 12 6.69 2.51 1.14
CA THR A 12 6.75 3.88 0.60
C THR A 12 6.97 4.90 1.71
N LEU A 13 6.04 5.03 2.64
CA LEU A 13 6.13 5.96 3.78
C LEU A 13 6.73 5.30 5.02
N MET A 14 6.42 4.04 5.24
CA MET A 14 6.95 3.26 6.36
C MET A 14 7.23 1.81 5.95
N PRO A 15 8.26 1.17 6.51
CA PRO A 15 8.60 -0.19 6.16
C PRO A 15 7.53 -1.18 6.65
N TRP A 16 7.19 -2.15 5.81
CA TRP A 16 6.59 -3.40 6.24
C TRP A 16 7.71 -4.40 6.52
N LYS A 17 7.86 -4.81 7.77
CA LYS A 17 8.96 -5.68 8.19
C LYS A 17 8.54 -7.15 8.18
N THR A 18 9.46 -8.02 7.77
CA THR A 18 9.24 -9.48 7.76
C THR A 18 8.91 -10.01 9.16
N GLU A 19 9.48 -9.40 10.20
CA GLU A 19 9.25 -9.75 11.60
C GLU A 19 7.77 -9.62 12.03
N TYR A 20 7.00 -8.78 11.35
CA TYR A 20 5.56 -8.64 11.63
C TYR A 20 4.76 -9.92 11.39
N PHE A 21 5.27 -10.83 10.55
CA PHE A 21 4.65 -12.14 10.40
C PHE A 21 4.77 -13.02 11.64
N SER A 22 5.68 -12.73 12.58
CA SER A 22 5.74 -13.43 13.86
C SER A 22 4.46 -13.31 14.68
N GLU A 23 3.63 -12.28 14.40
CA GLU A 23 2.32 -12.12 15.04
C GLU A 23 1.34 -13.27 14.71
N ILE A 24 1.58 -14.02 13.64
CA ILE A 24 0.83 -15.26 13.35
C ILE A 24 1.05 -16.28 14.48
N TYR A 25 2.29 -16.48 14.93
CA TYR A 25 2.62 -17.34 16.08
C TYR A 25 1.86 -16.90 17.33
N THR A 26 1.93 -15.60 17.62
CA THR A 26 1.32 -15.04 18.81
C THR A 26 -0.21 -15.21 18.77
N ALA A 27 -0.84 -14.94 17.60
CA ALA A 27 -2.28 -15.10 17.43
C ALA A 27 -2.74 -16.55 17.60
N LEU A 28 -2.02 -17.52 16.99
CA LEU A 28 -2.33 -18.94 17.11
C LEU A 28 -2.23 -19.42 18.58
N LYS A 29 -1.16 -19.02 19.30
CA LYS A 29 -0.99 -19.33 20.72
C LYS A 29 -2.10 -18.77 21.59
N GLU A 30 -2.47 -17.50 21.39
CA GLU A 30 -3.53 -16.86 22.16
C GLU A 30 -4.92 -17.47 21.92
N LEU A 31 -5.12 -18.09 20.76
CA LEU A 31 -6.33 -18.84 20.44
C LEU A 31 -6.26 -20.31 20.87
N ASN A 32 -5.18 -20.73 21.53
CA ASN A 32 -4.91 -22.12 21.91
C ASN A 32 -4.97 -23.10 20.72
N ILE A 33 -4.58 -22.62 19.52
CA ILE A 33 -4.53 -23.44 18.30
C ILE A 33 -3.17 -24.14 18.25
N GLY A 34 -3.17 -25.47 18.21
CA GLY A 34 -1.96 -26.25 17.96
C GLY A 34 -1.48 -26.06 16.50
N PHE A 35 -0.20 -25.79 16.33
CA PHE A 35 0.40 -25.62 15.00
C PHE A 35 1.86 -26.06 14.98
N THR A 36 2.35 -26.39 13.78
CA THR A 36 3.74 -26.68 13.49
C THR A 36 4.42 -25.50 12.78
N GLU A 37 5.74 -25.53 12.63
CA GLU A 37 6.47 -24.56 11.80
C GLU A 37 5.97 -24.59 10.34
N GLU A 38 5.67 -25.78 9.82
CA GLU A 38 5.10 -25.92 8.47
C GLU A 38 3.75 -25.21 8.34
N ASP A 39 2.89 -25.31 9.36
CA ASP A 39 1.60 -24.62 9.37
C ASP A 39 1.77 -23.10 9.33
N PHE A 40 2.70 -22.58 10.13
CA PHE A 40 3.03 -21.17 10.12
C PHE A 40 3.48 -20.68 8.73
N LEU A 41 4.41 -21.41 8.11
CA LEU A 41 4.91 -21.06 6.77
C LEU A 41 3.80 -21.12 5.73
N LYS A 42 2.88 -22.10 5.82
CA LYS A 42 1.71 -22.20 4.93
C LYS A 42 0.75 -21.02 5.13
N ILE A 43 0.47 -20.63 6.38
CA ILE A 43 -0.39 -19.47 6.66
C ILE A 43 0.26 -18.20 6.10
N LYS A 44 1.55 -17.98 6.37
CA LYS A 44 2.30 -16.85 5.85
C LYS A 44 2.21 -16.76 4.31
N LYS A 45 2.42 -17.90 3.62
CA LYS A 45 2.31 -17.98 2.18
C LYS A 45 0.88 -17.73 1.70
N ALA A 46 -0.13 -18.26 2.42
CA ALA A 46 -1.53 -18.06 2.08
C ALA A 46 -1.93 -16.58 2.07
N PHE A 47 -1.38 -15.73 2.94
CA PHE A 47 -1.63 -14.28 2.89
C PHE A 47 -1.16 -13.67 1.57
N SER A 48 0.06 -13.99 1.12
CA SER A 48 0.59 -13.49 -0.16
C SER A 48 -0.23 -14.02 -1.35
N GLU A 49 -0.64 -15.29 -1.30
CA GLU A 49 -1.47 -15.87 -2.35
C GLU A 49 -2.90 -15.31 -2.35
N TYR A 50 -3.44 -14.93 -1.20
CA TYR A 50 -4.73 -14.24 -1.13
C TYR A 50 -4.69 -12.92 -1.92
N GLU A 51 -3.64 -12.14 -1.75
CA GLU A 51 -3.46 -10.89 -2.49
C GLU A 51 -3.41 -11.09 -4.01
N ASN A 52 -2.90 -12.24 -4.47
CA ASN A 52 -2.85 -12.56 -5.90
C ASN A 52 -4.19 -13.03 -6.47
N ASN A 53 -5.06 -13.62 -5.63
CA ASN A 53 -6.31 -14.24 -6.05
C ASN A 53 -7.55 -13.38 -5.85
N TYR A 54 -7.52 -12.38 -4.95
CA TYR A 54 -8.67 -11.56 -4.59
C TYR A 54 -8.41 -10.08 -4.80
N TYR A 55 -9.47 -9.37 -5.17
CA TYR A 55 -9.41 -7.93 -5.51
C TYR A 55 -9.77 -7.03 -4.34
N THR A 56 -10.41 -7.58 -3.31
CA THR A 56 -10.84 -6.86 -2.11
C THR A 56 -10.36 -7.59 -0.86
N PHE A 57 -10.27 -6.87 0.26
CA PHE A 57 -9.94 -7.45 1.54
C PHE A 57 -11.22 -7.66 2.36
N ASN A 58 -11.48 -8.92 2.74
CA ASN A 58 -12.60 -9.33 3.55
C ASN A 58 -12.17 -10.48 4.47
N THR A 59 -12.44 -10.36 5.76
CA THR A 59 -11.99 -11.33 6.79
C THR A 59 -12.49 -12.74 6.51
N LYS A 60 -13.77 -12.85 6.13
CA LYS A 60 -14.39 -14.15 5.83
C LYS A 60 -13.76 -14.82 4.61
N LEU A 61 -13.60 -14.09 3.51
CA LEU A 61 -12.95 -14.61 2.31
C LEU A 61 -11.48 -14.98 2.59
N MET A 62 -10.80 -14.20 3.41
CA MET A 62 -9.39 -14.45 3.75
C MET A 62 -9.25 -15.73 4.59
N ILE A 63 -10.07 -15.94 5.61
CA ILE A 63 -9.98 -17.17 6.42
C ILE A 63 -10.39 -18.41 5.61
N ASP A 64 -11.42 -18.32 4.77
CA ASP A 64 -11.84 -19.41 3.90
C ASP A 64 -10.73 -19.80 2.92
N PHE A 65 -10.01 -18.79 2.36
CA PHE A 65 -8.86 -19.03 1.51
C PHE A 65 -7.69 -19.71 2.28
N ILE A 66 -7.35 -19.20 3.47
CA ILE A 66 -6.29 -19.77 4.31
C ILE A 66 -6.63 -21.21 4.66
N ASN A 67 -7.86 -21.50 5.06
CA ASN A 67 -8.31 -22.85 5.41
C ASN A 67 -8.21 -23.79 4.21
N LYS A 68 -8.66 -23.37 3.04
CA LYS A 68 -8.53 -24.14 1.79
C LYS A 68 -7.05 -24.38 1.42
N TYR A 69 -6.22 -23.34 1.51
CA TYR A 69 -4.80 -23.41 1.15
C TYR A 69 -4.00 -24.33 2.09
N THR A 70 -4.24 -24.20 3.38
CA THR A 70 -3.54 -25.00 4.42
C THR A 70 -4.13 -26.38 4.64
N LYS A 71 -5.36 -26.65 4.14
CA LYS A 71 -6.17 -27.83 4.42
C LYS A 71 -6.45 -28.02 5.91
N LYS A 72 -6.64 -26.91 6.63
CA LYS A 72 -6.98 -26.85 8.05
C LYS A 72 -8.23 -25.99 8.26
N ASN A 73 -8.77 -25.99 9.48
CA ASN A 73 -9.93 -25.20 9.85
C ASN A 73 -9.58 -24.25 10.99
N TYR A 74 -9.05 -23.08 10.62
CA TYR A 74 -8.79 -21.99 11.56
C TYR A 74 -10.07 -21.15 11.70
N PRO A 75 -10.36 -20.62 12.90
CA PRO A 75 -11.51 -19.76 13.13
C PRO A 75 -11.30 -18.36 12.52
N GLU A 76 -12.39 -17.65 12.21
CA GLU A 76 -12.33 -16.28 11.67
C GLU A 76 -11.64 -15.31 12.64
N GLU A 77 -11.77 -15.55 13.95
CA GLU A 77 -11.07 -14.81 15.00
C GLU A 77 -9.54 -14.72 14.80
N LEU A 78 -8.94 -15.67 14.06
CA LEU A 78 -7.54 -15.61 13.72
C LEU A 78 -7.22 -14.35 12.90
N ILE A 79 -8.05 -14.02 11.92
CA ILE A 79 -7.86 -12.83 11.08
C ILE A 79 -8.07 -11.57 11.89
N GLU A 80 -9.14 -11.50 12.69
CA GLU A 80 -9.42 -10.35 13.55
C GLU A 80 -8.27 -10.09 14.53
N LYS A 81 -7.76 -11.15 15.15
CA LYS A 81 -6.64 -11.06 16.07
C LYS A 81 -5.37 -10.59 15.36
N LEU A 82 -5.09 -11.09 14.16
CA LEU A 82 -3.97 -10.64 13.34
C LEU A 82 -4.11 -9.17 12.93
N MET A 83 -5.29 -8.74 12.50
CA MET A 83 -5.53 -7.32 12.17
C MET A 83 -5.26 -6.42 13.38
N ASN A 84 -5.71 -6.82 14.58
CA ASN A 84 -5.44 -6.10 15.83
C ASN A 84 -3.93 -6.05 16.18
N LYS A 85 -3.19 -7.12 15.93
CA LYS A 85 -1.74 -7.15 16.16
C LYS A 85 -0.99 -6.31 15.13
N TRP A 86 -1.29 -6.49 13.86
CA TRP A 86 -0.65 -5.74 12.78
C TRP A 86 -0.97 -4.25 12.81
N SER A 87 -2.12 -3.83 13.33
CA SER A 87 -2.40 -2.41 13.59
C SER A 87 -1.39 -1.74 14.52
N LYS A 88 -0.67 -2.53 15.32
CA LYS A 88 0.39 -2.06 16.22
C LYS A 88 1.78 -2.13 15.58
N CYS A 89 1.89 -2.73 14.39
CA CYS A 89 3.15 -2.88 13.67
C CYS A 89 3.47 -1.62 12.88
N ALA A 90 4.14 -0.67 13.50
CA ALA A 90 4.65 0.54 12.89
C ALA A 90 6.01 0.91 13.51
N PRO A 91 6.89 1.59 12.78
CA PRO A 91 8.14 2.07 13.34
C PRO A 91 7.88 3.14 14.40
N GLU A 92 8.67 3.16 15.45
CA GLU A 92 8.58 4.20 16.50
C GLU A 92 9.00 5.58 15.98
N LYS A 93 9.92 5.60 15.03
CA LYS A 93 10.44 6.81 14.40
C LYS A 93 10.63 6.59 12.91
N LEU A 94 10.10 7.51 12.13
CA LEU A 94 10.34 7.59 10.69
C LEU A 94 11.58 8.43 10.38
N PRO A 95 12.21 8.24 9.22
CA PRO A 95 13.27 9.11 8.75
C PRO A 95 12.81 10.57 8.72
N GLU A 96 13.67 11.49 9.12
CA GLU A 96 13.38 12.94 9.09
C GLU A 96 13.04 13.42 7.68
N SER A 97 13.68 12.84 6.66
CA SER A 97 13.36 13.11 5.26
C SER A 97 11.91 12.80 4.89
N THR A 98 11.34 11.71 5.42
CA THR A 98 9.92 11.37 5.21
C THR A 98 9.01 12.43 5.83
N ILE A 99 9.31 12.86 7.06
CA ILE A 99 8.52 13.90 7.73
C ILE A 99 8.57 15.23 6.94
N LYS A 100 9.75 15.66 6.50
CA LYS A 100 9.91 16.88 5.68
C LYS A 100 9.10 16.83 4.38
N VAL A 101 9.08 15.68 3.72
CA VAL A 101 8.26 15.48 2.50
C VAL A 101 6.78 15.61 2.81
N LEU A 102 6.30 14.99 3.90
CA LEU A 102 4.89 15.08 4.32
C LEU A 102 4.49 16.52 4.69
N GLU A 103 5.36 17.25 5.40
CA GLU A 103 5.15 18.67 5.72
C GLU A 103 5.08 19.52 4.46
N TYR A 104 6.02 19.35 3.54
CA TYR A 104 6.06 20.06 2.27
C TYR A 104 4.80 19.80 1.43
N THR A 105 4.45 18.52 1.23
CA THR A 105 3.28 18.17 0.41
C THR A 105 2.00 18.68 1.02
N LYS A 106 1.81 18.51 2.34
CA LYS A 106 0.63 19.02 3.05
C LYS A 106 0.50 20.54 2.96
N SER A 107 1.61 21.28 2.91
CA SER A 107 1.56 22.75 2.83
C SER A 107 1.08 23.28 1.48
N LYS A 108 1.07 22.44 0.43
CA LYS A 108 0.79 22.86 -0.95
C LYS A 108 -0.34 22.11 -1.63
N TYR A 109 -0.65 20.90 -1.19
CA TYR A 109 -1.54 19.97 -1.87
C TYR A 109 -2.53 19.33 -0.90
N GLU A 110 -3.60 18.81 -1.44
CA GLU A 110 -4.40 17.80 -0.75
C GLU A 110 -3.58 16.51 -0.67
N VAL A 111 -3.42 15.95 0.52
CA VAL A 111 -2.60 14.76 0.73
C VAL A 111 -3.45 13.64 1.30
N VAL A 112 -3.44 12.49 0.63
CA VAL A 112 -4.18 11.30 1.05
C VAL A 112 -3.30 10.05 0.96
N VAL A 113 -3.73 8.98 1.64
CA VAL A 113 -3.14 7.65 1.52
C VAL A 113 -4.06 6.77 0.69
N LEU A 114 -3.48 6.00 -0.23
CA LEU A 114 -4.13 4.87 -0.89
C LEU A 114 -3.32 3.61 -0.63
N THR A 115 -3.85 2.75 0.21
CA THR A 115 -3.19 1.52 0.64
C THR A 115 -4.05 0.31 0.33
N ASP A 116 -3.44 -0.86 0.20
CA ASP A 116 -4.15 -2.12 0.24
C ASP A 116 -4.42 -2.47 1.73
N TRP A 117 -5.12 -3.55 2.04
CA TRP A 117 -5.51 -3.96 3.39
C TRP A 117 -6.74 -3.24 3.97
N TYR A 118 -6.91 -3.32 5.28
CA TYR A 118 -8.06 -2.82 6.03
C TYR A 118 -7.80 -1.39 6.52
N LYS A 119 -8.75 -0.50 6.30
CA LYS A 119 -8.64 0.93 6.64
C LYS A 119 -8.30 1.15 8.11
N GLU A 120 -9.06 0.51 9.01
CA GLU A 120 -8.86 0.68 10.44
C GLU A 120 -7.45 0.29 10.90
N GLN A 121 -6.95 -0.83 10.36
CA GLN A 121 -5.59 -1.28 10.64
C GLN A 121 -4.54 -0.27 10.18
N GLN A 122 -4.66 0.23 8.96
CA GLN A 122 -3.71 1.18 8.39
C GLN A 122 -3.76 2.54 9.08
N VAL A 123 -4.95 3.02 9.46
CA VAL A 123 -5.12 4.24 10.26
C VAL A 123 -4.39 4.12 11.59
N LYS A 124 -4.59 3.04 12.34
CA LYS A 124 -3.89 2.80 13.62
C LYS A 124 -2.37 2.77 13.48
N ARG A 125 -1.86 2.25 12.36
CA ARG A 125 -0.42 2.25 12.07
C ARG A 125 0.11 3.65 11.78
N LEU A 126 -0.63 4.46 11.01
CA LEU A 126 -0.31 5.87 10.75
C LEU A 126 -0.35 6.72 12.03
N GLU A 127 -1.32 6.46 12.92
CA GLU A 127 -1.41 7.10 14.24
C GLU A 127 -0.18 6.78 15.10
N LYS A 128 0.17 5.48 15.19
CA LYS A 128 1.34 5.03 15.95
C LYS A 128 2.64 5.64 15.42
N ALA A 129 2.78 5.75 14.11
CA ALA A 129 3.90 6.42 13.46
C ALA A 129 3.84 7.97 13.56
N LYS A 130 2.77 8.53 14.15
CA LYS A 130 2.53 9.98 14.34
C LYS A 130 2.45 10.77 13.02
N ILE A 131 2.03 10.12 11.93
CA ILE A 131 1.93 10.75 10.62
C ILE A 131 0.49 10.87 10.08
N LEU A 132 -0.51 10.29 10.74
CA LEU A 132 -1.91 10.41 10.30
C LEU A 132 -2.34 11.87 10.10
N LYS A 133 -1.84 12.78 10.91
CA LYS A 133 -2.14 14.23 10.86
C LYS A 133 -1.78 14.91 9.53
N TYR A 134 -0.96 14.29 8.68
CA TYR A 134 -0.58 14.84 7.39
C TYR A 134 -1.60 14.54 6.30
N PHE A 135 -2.48 13.57 6.50
CA PHE A 135 -3.43 13.11 5.50
C PHE A 135 -4.85 13.60 5.80
N GLN A 136 -5.57 13.96 4.74
CA GLN A 136 -6.99 14.31 4.82
C GLN A 136 -7.86 13.05 4.91
N GLU A 137 -7.44 11.97 4.24
CA GLU A 137 -8.19 10.71 4.19
C GLU A 137 -7.25 9.53 3.94
N VAL A 138 -7.68 8.34 4.37
CA VAL A 138 -7.04 7.05 4.12
C VAL A 138 -8.02 6.18 3.36
N TYR A 139 -7.65 5.81 2.16
CA TYR A 139 -8.39 4.89 1.29
C TYR A 139 -7.76 3.51 1.34
N ALA A 140 -8.59 2.48 1.45
CA ALA A 140 -8.16 1.08 1.56
C ALA A 140 -9.01 0.17 0.67
N ALA A 141 -8.71 -1.12 0.65
CA ALA A 141 -9.27 -2.06 -0.32
C ALA A 141 -10.43 -2.91 0.21
N GLU A 142 -11.13 -2.47 1.27
CA GLU A 142 -12.26 -3.23 1.87
C GLU A 142 -13.54 -3.07 1.06
N ASN A 143 -13.81 -1.85 0.60
CA ASN A 143 -15.08 -1.48 -0.05
C ASN A 143 -14.95 -1.30 -1.56
N THR A 144 -13.76 -1.50 -2.11
CA THR A 144 -13.47 -1.39 -3.55
C THR A 144 -12.35 -2.34 -3.94
N LYS A 145 -12.09 -2.47 -5.23
CA LYS A 145 -10.93 -3.23 -5.68
C LYS A 145 -9.64 -2.52 -5.25
N ARG A 146 -8.65 -3.34 -4.88
CA ARG A 146 -7.30 -2.86 -4.54
C ARG A 146 -6.52 -2.37 -5.76
N LYS A 147 -5.38 -1.78 -5.56
CA LYS A 147 -4.40 -1.50 -6.63
C LYS A 147 -3.97 -2.82 -7.30
N PRO A 148 -3.76 -2.89 -8.61
CA PRO A 148 -3.71 -1.79 -9.60
C PRO A 148 -5.04 -1.43 -10.27
N PHE A 149 -6.17 -1.90 -9.78
CA PHE A 149 -7.47 -1.67 -10.42
C PHE A 149 -7.84 -0.18 -10.39
N LYS A 150 -8.46 0.30 -11.49
CA LYS A 150 -8.85 1.69 -11.66
C LYS A 150 -9.72 2.20 -10.50
N GLU A 151 -10.61 1.37 -9.99
CA GLU A 151 -11.52 1.69 -8.91
C GLU A 151 -10.78 2.14 -7.63
N ALA A 152 -9.61 1.55 -7.33
CA ALA A 152 -8.78 1.98 -6.21
C ALA A 152 -8.35 3.45 -6.34
N PHE A 153 -7.93 3.85 -7.52
CA PHE A 153 -7.48 5.22 -7.76
C PHE A 153 -8.65 6.21 -7.81
N MET A 154 -9.77 5.81 -8.43
CA MET A 154 -10.95 6.68 -8.55
C MET A 154 -11.54 7.06 -7.19
N GLN A 155 -11.50 6.20 -6.17
CA GLN A 155 -11.91 6.60 -4.81
C GLN A 155 -10.95 7.64 -4.20
N ALA A 156 -9.66 7.58 -4.55
CA ALA A 156 -8.64 8.42 -3.93
C ALA A 156 -8.48 9.81 -4.58
N ILE A 157 -8.97 10.01 -5.81
CA ILE A 157 -8.90 11.34 -6.46
C ILE A 157 -9.88 12.36 -5.87
N GLY A 158 -10.94 11.91 -5.18
CA GLY A 158 -12.02 12.77 -4.68
C GLY A 158 -12.73 13.51 -5.82
N GLU A 159 -12.88 14.83 -5.68
CA GLU A 159 -13.51 15.69 -6.69
C GLU A 159 -12.52 16.17 -7.77
N ASN A 160 -11.24 15.77 -7.68
CA ASN A 160 -10.22 16.20 -8.63
C ASN A 160 -10.30 15.35 -9.91
N LYS A 161 -9.76 15.90 -11.01
CA LYS A 161 -9.57 15.13 -12.23
C LYS A 161 -8.34 14.21 -12.10
N PRO A 162 -8.30 13.03 -12.77
CA PRO A 162 -7.15 12.14 -12.70
C PRO A 162 -5.81 12.81 -12.99
N GLU A 163 -5.75 13.68 -14.01
CA GLU A 163 -4.54 14.42 -14.41
C GLU A 163 -4.10 15.48 -13.41
N GLU A 164 -4.94 15.83 -12.44
CA GLU A 164 -4.62 16.74 -11.33
C GLU A 164 -4.10 16.00 -10.09
N CYS A 165 -4.03 14.66 -10.16
CA CYS A 165 -3.58 13.79 -9.08
C CYS A 165 -2.28 13.10 -9.44
N ILE A 166 -1.41 12.91 -8.45
CA ILE A 166 -0.16 12.19 -8.60
C ILE A 166 -0.02 11.10 -7.52
N VAL A 167 0.30 9.89 -7.95
CA VAL A 167 0.55 8.74 -7.07
C VAL A 167 2.04 8.61 -6.81
N ILE A 168 2.40 8.33 -5.57
CA ILE A 168 3.77 8.05 -5.15
C ILE A 168 3.79 6.68 -4.49
N GLY A 169 4.54 5.74 -5.04
CA GLY A 169 4.58 4.38 -4.52
C GLY A 169 5.82 3.60 -4.96
N VAL A 170 6.03 2.46 -4.31
CA VAL A 170 7.21 1.59 -4.47
C VAL A 170 6.93 0.38 -5.37
N ASP A 171 5.69 -0.02 -5.54
CA ASP A 171 5.32 -1.15 -6.39
C ASP A 171 5.00 -0.66 -7.80
N PHE A 172 5.87 -1.04 -8.76
CA PHE A 172 5.71 -0.56 -10.13
C PHE A 172 4.37 -0.97 -10.75
N GLN A 173 3.94 -2.22 -10.59
CA GLN A 173 2.70 -2.69 -11.20
C GLN A 173 1.46 -2.13 -10.50
N ARG A 174 1.46 -2.16 -9.17
CA ARG A 174 0.31 -1.74 -8.38
C ARG A 174 0.16 -0.22 -8.33
N ASP A 175 1.23 0.49 -7.98
CA ASP A 175 1.15 1.94 -7.75
C ASP A 175 1.30 2.73 -9.05
N ILE A 176 2.32 2.39 -9.86
CA ILE A 176 2.72 3.22 -11.00
C ILE A 176 1.94 2.87 -12.26
N GLU A 177 2.05 1.63 -12.71
CA GLU A 177 1.33 1.19 -13.91
C GLU A 177 -0.19 1.34 -13.73
N GLY A 178 -0.73 0.95 -12.56
CA GLY A 178 -2.14 1.08 -12.24
C GLY A 178 -2.62 2.54 -12.29
N SER A 179 -1.89 3.46 -11.68
CA SER A 179 -2.24 4.89 -11.69
C SER A 179 -2.16 5.52 -13.08
N LEU A 180 -1.12 5.19 -13.86
CA LEU A 180 -0.98 5.68 -15.23
C LEU A 180 -2.11 5.16 -16.15
N LYS A 181 -2.52 3.90 -15.99
CA LYS A 181 -3.70 3.33 -16.68
C LYS A 181 -5.01 4.00 -16.26
N ALA A 182 -5.10 4.46 -15.02
CA ALA A 182 -6.25 5.19 -14.52
C ALA A 182 -6.26 6.69 -14.93
N GLY A 183 -5.19 7.18 -15.56
CA GLY A 183 -5.06 8.56 -16.06
C GLY A 183 -4.39 9.52 -15.08
N LEU A 184 -3.87 9.04 -13.96
CA LEU A 184 -3.15 9.85 -12.99
C LEU A 184 -1.68 10.01 -13.41
N GLN A 185 -0.99 10.96 -12.77
CA GLN A 185 0.47 11.06 -12.83
C GLN A 185 1.13 10.14 -11.79
N ALA A 186 2.42 9.84 -11.96
CA ALA A 186 3.11 8.93 -11.05
C ALA A 186 4.56 9.35 -10.76
N ILE A 187 4.98 9.06 -9.52
CA ILE A 187 6.37 9.06 -9.08
C ILE A 187 6.68 7.65 -8.55
N TYR A 188 7.56 6.96 -9.25
CA TYR A 188 8.06 5.66 -8.81
C TYR A 188 9.19 5.84 -7.80
N TYR A 189 8.94 5.49 -6.54
CA TYR A 189 9.95 5.44 -5.50
C TYR A 189 10.65 4.09 -5.56
N ASN A 190 11.91 4.08 -6.00
CA ASN A 190 12.75 2.88 -6.07
C ASN A 190 14.04 3.08 -5.26
N PRO A 191 14.02 2.78 -3.95
CA PRO A 191 15.18 2.99 -3.06
C PRO A 191 16.40 2.11 -3.42
N ASN A 192 16.20 1.05 -4.22
CA ASN A 192 17.28 0.18 -4.68
C ASN A 192 17.93 0.65 -5.99
N ASN A 193 17.42 1.72 -6.59
CA ASN A 193 18.00 2.26 -7.80
C ASN A 193 19.28 3.04 -7.48
N THR A 194 20.42 2.50 -7.89
CA THR A 194 21.74 3.13 -7.72
C THR A 194 22.08 4.13 -8.84
N GLU A 195 21.28 4.18 -9.91
CA GLU A 195 21.43 5.18 -10.97
C GLU A 195 20.84 6.51 -10.51
N GLN A 196 21.42 7.62 -11.01
CA GLN A 196 21.11 8.99 -10.60
C GLN A 196 19.61 9.27 -10.40
N SER A 197 19.32 9.89 -9.27
CA SER A 197 18.03 10.41 -8.85
C SER A 197 17.35 11.31 -9.90
N LYS A 198 16.02 11.32 -9.89
CA LYS A 198 15.13 12.15 -10.74
C LYS A 198 15.23 11.82 -12.25
N LYS A 199 15.04 10.55 -12.58
CA LYS A 199 14.92 10.12 -13.97
C LYS A 199 13.49 10.30 -14.48
N ILE A 200 13.33 10.94 -15.63
CA ILE A 200 12.10 10.91 -16.40
C ILE A 200 12.06 9.56 -17.13
N SER A 201 10.99 8.83 -16.95
CA SER A 201 10.74 7.53 -17.58
C SER A 201 9.42 7.56 -18.35
N PHE A 202 9.24 6.61 -19.27
CA PHE A 202 8.04 6.52 -20.09
C PHE A 202 7.42 5.14 -19.99
N TYR A 203 6.11 5.11 -19.77
CA TYR A 203 5.29 3.91 -19.82
C TYR A 203 4.52 3.85 -21.14
N ASN A 204 4.58 2.71 -21.83
CA ASN A 204 3.88 2.49 -23.08
C ASN A 204 2.49 1.91 -22.79
N LEU A 205 1.48 2.77 -22.74
CA LEU A 205 0.09 2.33 -22.64
C LEU A 205 -0.42 1.88 -24.00
N LYS A 206 -0.76 0.61 -24.09
CA LYS A 206 -1.39 0.02 -25.29
C LYS A 206 -2.90 0.11 -25.17
N ASN A 207 -3.55 0.83 -26.07
CA ASN A 207 -5.00 0.87 -26.23
C ASN A 207 -5.31 0.40 -27.66
N ASN A 208 -5.78 -0.83 -27.81
CA ASN A 208 -6.05 -1.46 -29.11
C ASN A 208 -4.83 -1.38 -30.06
N GLU A 209 -4.94 -0.60 -31.13
CA GLU A 209 -3.88 -0.44 -32.15
C GLU A 209 -2.91 0.72 -31.84
N GLU A 210 -3.24 1.58 -30.86
CA GLU A 210 -2.41 2.74 -30.53
C GLU A 210 -1.57 2.51 -29.29
N THR A 211 -0.32 2.96 -29.34
CA THR A 211 0.58 3.00 -28.18
C THR A 211 0.80 4.45 -27.78
N LYS A 212 0.33 4.81 -26.58
CA LYS A 212 0.56 6.12 -25.98
C LYS A 212 1.70 6.05 -24.96
N GLN A 213 2.70 6.91 -25.12
CA GLN A 213 3.75 7.07 -24.12
C GLN A 213 3.29 8.02 -23.02
N ILE A 214 3.31 7.55 -21.77
CA ILE A 214 2.97 8.33 -20.60
C ILE A 214 4.23 8.52 -19.75
N LYS A 215 4.55 9.79 -19.48
CA LYS A 215 5.68 10.18 -18.66
C LYS A 215 5.39 9.93 -17.18
N TYR A 216 6.40 9.41 -16.45
CA TYR A 216 6.43 9.38 -14.98
C TYR A 216 7.84 9.68 -14.47
N TYR A 217 7.96 9.94 -13.17
CA TYR A 217 9.27 10.19 -12.54
C TYR A 217 9.72 8.96 -11.76
N THR A 218 11.04 8.71 -11.75
CA THR A 218 11.67 7.70 -10.88
C THR A 218 12.61 8.42 -9.92
N ILE A 219 12.48 8.11 -8.63
CA ILE A 219 13.30 8.65 -7.55
C ILE A 219 13.88 7.52 -6.70
N SER A 220 15.03 7.73 -6.08
CA SER A 220 15.65 6.81 -5.13
C SER A 220 15.51 7.26 -3.67
N GLU A 221 15.24 8.54 -3.45
CA GLU A 221 14.99 9.11 -2.13
C GLU A 221 13.70 9.92 -2.11
N LEU A 222 12.87 9.74 -1.06
CA LEU A 222 11.60 10.46 -0.95
C LEU A 222 11.75 11.99 -0.98
N LYS A 223 12.87 12.54 -0.46
CA LYS A 223 13.10 13.99 -0.48
C LYS A 223 13.10 14.60 -1.89
N GLU A 224 13.36 13.81 -2.93
CA GLU A 224 13.38 14.26 -4.32
C GLU A 224 12.00 14.68 -4.84
N ILE A 225 10.92 14.23 -4.17
CA ILE A 225 9.55 14.68 -4.43
C ILE A 225 9.45 16.21 -4.39
N MET A 226 10.14 16.85 -3.44
CA MET A 226 10.13 18.31 -3.28
C MET A 226 10.74 19.09 -4.46
N ASN A 227 11.49 18.41 -5.33
CA ASN A 227 12.04 18.98 -6.55
C ASN A 227 11.20 18.69 -7.80
N ILE A 228 10.17 17.85 -7.67
CA ILE A 228 9.26 17.45 -8.76
C ILE A 228 7.94 18.19 -8.64
N LEU A 229 7.43 18.32 -7.41
CA LEU A 229 6.20 19.02 -7.03
C LEU A 229 6.51 20.46 -6.61
#